data_ce8c3256cb2abe115ca64f1f6fdf78cb
#
_entry.id   ce8c3256cb2abe115ca64f1f6fdf78cb
#
_cell.length_a   1.000
_cell.length_b   1.000
_cell.length_c   1.000
_cell.angle_alpha   90.00
_cell.angle_beta   90.00
_cell.angle_gamma   90.00
#
_symmetry.space_group_name_H-M   'P 1'
#
loop_
_entity.id
_entity.type
_entity.pdbx_description
1 polymer ?
#
loop_
_entity_poly.entity_id
_entity_poly.type
_entity_poly.pdbx_seq_one_letter_code
_entity_poly.pdbx_strand_id
1 'polypeptide(L)'
;MPGKANTINHKEENTGMEIKGKVHYVGVNDRNKTLFENLWPLPYGVSYNSYLIDDEMVALVDTVDVCYFEVYLKKIRSIIGDRPINYLIINHMEPDHSGSISLIKQYYPNIVIVGNKKTFDMVEGFYGVGGERYVVGEGDFLALGHHKLRFSLIPMVHWPETMVTYDETEGILFSGDAFGCFGALNGGVIDANINTDIYWDEMVRYYSNIVGKYGAPVQKALQKLQTLKINAICSTHGPVWTEEIPRVVRIYDRLSRYEAEEGVVIAYGTMYGNTAEMAEAIAEELSKQGIRNIVMHNVSHTNHSYIIADVFKYRGLIVGCPTYNTQMYPEMEALLNKLSAREIKGRYMGWFGSFTWASAAVKKITEFNDKLKFEPVGNPIEMKPVSYTHLTLPTT
;
A
#
# COMPACT_ATOMS: atom_id res chain seq x y z
N MET A 1 -46.89 29.57 1.56
CA MET A 1 -46.06 29.49 2.79
C MET A 1 -44.65 29.14 2.36
N PRO A 2 -43.65 29.97 2.61
CA PRO A 2 -42.26 29.66 2.25
C PRO A 2 -41.69 28.62 3.22
N GLY A 3 -41.17 27.54 2.67
CA GLY A 3 -40.51 26.49 3.44
C GLY A 3 -39.29 27.03 4.18
N LYS A 4 -39.16 26.68 5.44
CA LYS A 4 -37.97 26.94 6.26
C LYS A 4 -36.81 26.16 5.64
N ALA A 5 -35.83 26.88 5.12
CA ALA A 5 -34.52 26.30 4.82
C ALA A 5 -33.91 25.83 6.15
N ASN A 6 -33.69 24.54 6.30
CA ASN A 6 -32.89 23.99 7.38
C ASN A 6 -31.47 24.48 7.20
N THR A 7 -31.05 25.42 8.02
CA THR A 7 -29.66 25.82 8.17
C THR A 7 -28.93 24.63 8.80
N ILE A 8 -28.17 23.90 8.01
CA ILE A 8 -27.24 22.88 8.51
C ILE A 8 -26.21 23.63 9.36
N ASN A 9 -26.17 23.32 10.64
CA ASN A 9 -25.24 23.91 11.58
C ASN A 9 -23.85 23.30 11.29
N HIS A 10 -22.98 24.02 10.60
CA HIS A 10 -21.60 23.63 10.28
C HIS A 10 -20.66 23.47 11.51
N LYS A 11 -21.21 23.37 12.72
CA LYS A 11 -20.41 23.29 13.96
C LYS A 11 -20.02 21.87 14.40
N GLU A 12 -20.55 20.81 13.78
CA GLU A 12 -20.29 19.42 14.19
C GLU A 12 -19.34 18.63 13.27
N GLU A 13 -18.83 19.21 12.18
CA GLU A 13 -18.17 18.48 11.09
C GLU A 13 -16.67 18.16 11.27
N ASN A 14 -16.05 18.43 12.42
CA ASN A 14 -14.60 18.21 12.60
C ASN A 14 -14.20 17.65 13.99
N THR A 15 -15.05 16.84 14.60
CA THR A 15 -14.71 16.13 15.83
C THR A 15 -14.02 14.80 15.51
N GLY A 16 -13.02 14.44 16.32
CA GLY A 16 -12.43 13.10 16.24
C GLY A 16 -13.49 12.03 16.55
N MET A 17 -13.36 10.86 15.91
CA MET A 17 -14.28 9.74 16.11
C MET A 17 -13.66 8.76 17.11
N GLU A 18 -14.36 8.44 18.18
CA GLU A 18 -13.93 7.41 19.13
C GLU A 18 -13.99 6.02 18.47
N ILE A 19 -12.88 5.27 18.56
CA ILE A 19 -12.78 3.88 18.12
C ILE A 19 -13.20 2.96 19.27
N LYS A 20 -12.52 3.05 20.40
CA LYS A 20 -12.76 2.26 21.60
C LYS A 20 -11.94 2.79 22.79
N GLY A 21 -12.51 2.77 24.00
CA GLY A 21 -11.77 3.04 25.24
C GLY A 21 -11.07 4.40 25.25
N LYS A 22 -11.69 5.43 24.71
CA LYS A 22 -11.11 6.77 24.56
C LYS A 22 -9.90 6.85 23.60
N VAL A 23 -9.77 5.88 22.72
CA VAL A 23 -8.89 5.98 21.56
C VAL A 23 -9.68 6.61 20.42
N HIS A 24 -9.22 7.74 19.91
CA HIS A 24 -9.92 8.53 18.90
C HIS A 24 -9.14 8.61 17.61
N TYR A 25 -9.84 8.45 16.48
CA TYR A 25 -9.30 8.77 15.16
C TYR A 25 -9.29 10.29 14.94
N VAL A 26 -8.12 10.84 14.69
CA VAL A 26 -7.92 12.26 14.38
C VAL A 26 -7.33 12.51 12.99
N GLY A 27 -7.19 11.45 12.19
CA GLY A 27 -6.65 11.49 10.84
C GLY A 27 -7.50 12.31 9.85
N VAL A 28 -7.02 12.39 8.62
CA VAL A 28 -7.60 13.20 7.54
C VAL A 28 -7.71 12.41 6.25
N ASN A 29 -8.59 12.85 5.35
CA ASN A 29 -8.75 12.30 4.01
C ASN A 29 -8.22 13.29 2.98
N ASP A 30 -7.31 12.84 2.12
CA ASP A 30 -6.86 13.57 0.95
C ASP A 30 -7.51 13.00 -0.32
N ARG A 31 -8.46 13.74 -0.89
CA ARG A 31 -9.15 13.36 -2.13
C ARG A 31 -8.59 14.07 -3.36
N ASN A 32 -7.59 14.94 -3.17
CA ASN A 32 -7.02 15.78 -4.22
C ASN A 32 -5.65 15.29 -4.67
N LYS A 33 -4.93 14.55 -3.83
CA LYS A 33 -3.64 13.98 -4.19
C LYS A 33 -3.82 12.94 -5.29
N THR A 34 -3.15 13.15 -6.40
CA THR A 34 -3.29 12.28 -7.58
C THR A 34 -2.32 11.11 -7.59
N LEU A 35 -1.18 11.25 -6.91
CA LEU A 35 -0.12 10.24 -6.87
C LEU A 35 0.41 10.07 -5.44
N PHE A 36 0.46 8.84 -4.93
CA PHE A 36 1.20 8.46 -3.74
C PHE A 36 2.69 8.34 -4.09
N GLU A 37 3.59 8.86 -3.24
CA GLU A 37 5.05 8.94 -3.51
C GLU A 37 5.42 9.56 -4.89
N ASN A 38 4.53 10.36 -5.48
CA ASN A 38 4.62 10.85 -6.86
C ASN A 38 4.74 9.74 -7.94
N LEU A 39 4.35 8.51 -7.64
CA LEU A 39 4.46 7.33 -8.51
C LEU A 39 3.13 6.62 -8.75
N TRP A 40 2.31 6.45 -7.71
CA TRP A 40 1.19 5.54 -7.72
C TRP A 40 -0.14 6.28 -7.76
N PRO A 41 -0.99 6.10 -8.78
CA PRO A 41 -2.26 6.79 -8.89
C PRO A 41 -3.18 6.53 -7.69
N LEU A 42 -3.89 7.58 -7.27
CA LEU A 42 -4.85 7.55 -6.18
C LEU A 42 -6.27 7.89 -6.67
N PRO A 43 -6.93 7.00 -7.43
CA PRO A 43 -8.26 7.28 -7.99
C PRO A 43 -9.32 7.47 -6.90
N TYR A 44 -9.11 6.89 -5.71
CA TYR A 44 -9.99 7.01 -4.55
C TYR A 44 -9.40 7.89 -3.45
N GLY A 45 -8.34 8.65 -3.74
CA GLY A 45 -7.61 9.43 -2.75
C GLY A 45 -6.81 8.55 -1.78
N VAL A 46 -6.47 9.11 -0.62
CA VAL A 46 -5.77 8.43 0.48
C VAL A 46 -6.22 8.99 1.81
N SER A 47 -6.19 8.20 2.87
CA SER A 47 -6.32 8.68 4.24
C SER A 47 -4.94 8.73 4.91
N TYR A 48 -4.71 9.75 5.73
CA TYR A 48 -3.56 9.83 6.64
C TYR A 48 -4.12 9.70 8.05
N ASN A 49 -3.91 8.54 8.64
CA ASN A 49 -4.51 8.20 9.92
C ASN A 49 -3.55 8.51 11.06
N SER A 50 -4.07 9.18 12.06
CA SER A 50 -3.43 9.41 13.34
C SER A 50 -4.45 9.18 14.44
N TYR A 51 -3.98 8.79 15.61
CA TYR A 51 -4.83 8.38 16.71
C TYR A 51 -4.45 9.11 17.99
N LEU A 52 -5.46 9.55 18.73
CA LEU A 52 -5.29 10.20 20.02
C LEU A 52 -5.81 9.28 21.12
N ILE A 53 -4.99 9.02 22.12
CA ILE A 53 -5.36 8.27 23.31
C ILE A 53 -5.61 9.29 24.42
N ASP A 54 -6.89 9.47 24.80
CA ASP A 54 -7.33 10.40 25.84
C ASP A 54 -7.32 9.74 27.21
N ASP A 55 -6.17 9.80 27.88
CA ASP A 55 -5.94 9.20 29.20
C ASP A 55 -5.42 10.25 30.20
N GLU A 56 -4.96 9.83 31.37
CA GLU A 56 -4.29 10.71 32.36
C GLU A 56 -3.12 11.43 31.70
N MET A 57 -2.29 10.70 30.96
CA MET A 57 -1.31 11.22 30.01
C MET A 57 -1.83 11.05 28.60
N VAL A 58 -1.99 12.15 27.87
CA VAL A 58 -2.45 12.14 26.49
C VAL A 58 -1.32 11.70 25.55
N ALA A 59 -1.59 10.70 24.72
CA ALA A 59 -0.66 10.28 23.68
C ALA A 59 -1.26 10.44 22.29
N LEU A 60 -0.42 10.87 21.35
CA LEU A 60 -0.70 10.95 19.93
C LEU A 60 0.11 9.87 19.22
N VAL A 61 -0.50 9.10 18.32
CA VAL A 61 0.15 8.03 17.57
C VAL A 61 0.19 8.41 16.10
N ASP A 62 1.41 8.53 15.57
CA ASP A 62 1.74 9.06 14.25
C ASP A 62 1.14 10.46 14.02
N THR A 63 1.38 11.07 12.88
CA THR A 63 0.79 12.36 12.52
C THR A 63 0.10 12.26 11.14
N VAL A 64 -0.07 13.36 10.45
CA VAL A 64 -0.63 13.43 9.10
C VAL A 64 0.27 14.24 8.18
N ASP A 65 0.03 14.19 6.88
CA ASP A 65 0.67 15.05 5.89
C ASP A 65 0.52 16.53 6.32
N VAL A 66 1.61 17.26 6.27
CA VAL A 66 1.71 18.65 6.75
C VAL A 66 0.68 19.58 6.12
N CYS A 67 0.23 19.30 4.91
CA CYS A 67 -0.80 20.08 4.21
C CYS A 67 -2.15 20.10 4.95
N TYR A 68 -2.40 19.11 5.82
CA TYR A 68 -3.65 18.96 6.56
C TYR A 68 -3.54 19.34 8.03
N PHE A 69 -2.43 19.94 8.46
CA PHE A 69 -2.15 20.22 9.85
C PHE A 69 -3.24 21.01 10.59
N GLU A 70 -3.83 22.03 9.96
CA GLU A 70 -4.88 22.85 10.62
C GLU A 70 -6.14 22.04 10.94
N VAL A 71 -6.59 21.19 10.03
CA VAL A 71 -7.74 20.31 10.23
C VAL A 71 -7.43 19.29 11.32
N TYR A 72 -6.24 18.72 11.27
CA TYR A 72 -5.72 17.78 12.24
C TYR A 72 -5.70 18.37 13.66
N LEU A 73 -5.11 19.56 13.83
CA LEU A 73 -5.04 20.25 15.11
C LEU A 73 -6.43 20.58 15.67
N LYS A 74 -7.40 20.95 14.80
CA LYS A 74 -8.78 21.19 15.22
C LYS A 74 -9.43 19.93 15.80
N LYS A 75 -9.22 18.77 15.16
CA LYS A 75 -9.73 17.47 15.65
C LYS A 75 -9.12 17.12 17.01
N ILE A 76 -7.81 17.26 17.17
CA ILE A 76 -7.13 17.02 18.45
C ILE A 76 -7.76 17.89 19.53
N ARG A 77 -7.84 19.21 19.31
CA ARG A 77 -8.39 20.17 20.28
C ARG A 77 -9.87 19.96 20.59
N SER A 78 -10.65 19.43 19.65
CA SER A 78 -12.06 19.11 19.90
C SER A 78 -12.24 17.99 20.95
N ILE A 79 -11.21 17.15 21.14
CA ILE A 79 -11.23 16.06 22.12
C ILE A 79 -10.63 16.49 23.45
N ILE A 80 -9.41 17.04 23.42
CA ILE A 80 -8.67 17.30 24.66
C ILE A 80 -8.76 18.76 25.14
N GLY A 81 -9.36 19.67 24.34
CA GLY A 81 -9.38 21.11 24.67
C GLY A 81 -7.96 21.68 24.75
N ASP A 82 -7.66 22.34 25.86
CA ASP A 82 -6.36 22.94 26.12
C ASP A 82 -5.40 22.04 26.92
N ARG A 83 -5.75 20.77 27.11
CA ARG A 83 -4.85 19.80 27.77
C ARG A 83 -3.57 19.59 26.96
N PRO A 84 -2.42 19.41 27.61
CA PRO A 84 -1.18 19.10 26.92
C PRO A 84 -1.24 17.68 26.30
N ILE A 85 -0.51 17.48 25.20
CA ILE A 85 -0.15 16.15 24.71
C ILE A 85 1.18 15.80 25.36
N ASN A 86 1.22 14.69 26.09
CA ASN A 86 2.40 14.25 26.82
C ASN A 86 3.38 13.51 25.90
N TYR A 87 2.86 12.64 25.02
CA TYR A 87 3.65 11.78 24.15
C TYR A 87 3.21 11.88 22.70
N LEU A 88 4.21 11.89 21.80
CA LEU A 88 4.03 11.65 20.37
C LEU A 88 4.76 10.35 20.01
N ILE A 89 4.03 9.31 19.75
CA ILE A 89 4.56 8.00 19.39
C ILE A 89 4.68 7.93 17.88
N ILE A 90 5.87 7.60 17.36
CA ILE A 90 6.14 7.49 15.93
C ILE A 90 6.42 6.03 15.59
N ASN A 91 5.46 5.38 14.93
CA ASN A 91 5.62 4.02 14.44
C ASN A 91 6.44 3.98 13.15
N HIS A 92 6.28 5.02 12.29
CA HIS A 92 6.94 5.10 10.99
C HIS A 92 7.23 6.54 10.59
N MET A 93 8.34 6.75 9.85
CA MET A 93 8.91 8.08 9.58
C MET A 93 8.64 8.61 8.19
N GLU A 94 7.81 7.93 7.37
CA GLU A 94 7.46 8.46 6.06
C GLU A 94 6.74 9.82 6.18
N PRO A 95 7.12 10.83 5.36
CA PRO A 95 6.65 12.21 5.56
C PRO A 95 5.14 12.43 5.48
N ASP A 96 4.40 11.55 4.84
CA ASP A 96 2.95 11.66 4.70
C ASP A 96 2.18 11.39 6.02
N HIS A 97 2.83 10.75 7.00
CA HIS A 97 2.31 10.62 8.37
C HIS A 97 3.32 10.97 9.48
N SER A 98 4.46 11.54 9.10
CA SER A 98 5.41 12.16 10.05
C SER A 98 5.60 13.66 9.80
N GLY A 99 5.12 14.20 8.67
CA GLY A 99 5.36 15.58 8.25
C GLY A 99 4.86 16.67 9.19
N SER A 100 3.89 16.36 10.04
CA SER A 100 3.36 17.30 11.03
C SER A 100 4.13 17.34 12.35
N ILE A 101 5.19 16.53 12.55
CA ILE A 101 5.96 16.46 13.81
C ILE A 101 6.46 17.82 14.25
N SER A 102 7.07 18.61 13.35
CA SER A 102 7.61 19.93 13.69
C SER A 102 6.53 20.89 14.18
N LEU A 103 5.37 20.89 13.56
CA LEU A 103 4.25 21.74 13.93
C LEU A 103 3.63 21.28 15.25
N ILE A 104 3.43 19.99 15.46
CA ILE A 104 2.98 19.44 16.75
C ILE A 104 3.92 19.88 17.87
N LYS A 105 5.25 19.80 17.66
CA LYS A 105 6.24 20.23 18.64
C LYS A 105 6.18 21.74 18.92
N GLN A 106 5.83 22.57 17.95
CA GLN A 106 5.63 24.02 18.16
C GLN A 106 4.40 24.32 19.01
N TYR A 107 3.29 23.61 18.76
CA TYR A 107 2.04 23.80 19.52
C TYR A 107 2.06 23.15 20.90
N TYR A 108 2.83 22.07 21.07
CA TYR A 108 2.99 21.32 22.32
C TYR A 108 4.50 21.17 22.64
N PRO A 109 5.17 22.27 23.08
CA PRO A 109 6.63 22.30 23.21
C PRO A 109 7.21 21.29 24.21
N ASN A 110 6.42 20.88 25.21
CA ASN A 110 6.82 19.91 26.23
C ASN A 110 6.52 18.45 25.87
N ILE A 111 6.01 18.19 24.66
CA ILE A 111 5.73 16.83 24.19
C ILE A 111 7.02 15.99 24.12
N VAL A 112 6.96 14.77 24.63
CA VAL A 112 8.04 13.78 24.54
C VAL A 112 7.82 12.94 23.28
N ILE A 113 8.80 12.89 22.39
CA ILE A 113 8.74 12.03 21.21
C ILE A 113 9.17 10.62 21.62
N VAL A 114 8.33 9.62 21.30
CA VAL A 114 8.56 8.20 21.57
C VAL A 114 8.84 7.49 20.25
N GLY A 115 9.94 6.76 20.17
CA GLY A 115 10.33 6.01 18.99
C GLY A 115 11.59 5.18 19.25
N ASN A 116 12.00 4.37 18.29
CA ASN A 116 13.26 3.66 18.43
C ASN A 116 14.45 4.54 18.00
N LYS A 117 15.68 4.03 18.19
CA LYS A 117 16.90 4.79 17.89
C LYS A 117 16.93 5.32 16.44
N LYS A 118 16.55 4.50 15.46
CA LYS A 118 16.55 4.90 14.03
C LYS A 118 15.49 5.95 13.74
N THR A 119 14.33 5.91 14.43
CA THR A 119 13.31 6.96 14.35
C THR A 119 13.92 8.32 14.65
N PHE A 120 14.75 8.43 15.71
CA PHE A 120 15.36 9.70 16.09
C PHE A 120 16.43 10.18 15.12
N ASP A 121 17.20 9.27 14.52
CA ASP A 121 18.14 9.63 13.43
C ASP A 121 17.37 10.26 12.25
N MET A 122 16.18 9.74 11.93
CA MET A 122 15.33 10.27 10.85
C MET A 122 14.60 11.56 11.24
N VAL A 123 14.08 11.68 12.47
CA VAL A 123 13.47 12.93 12.98
C VAL A 123 14.47 14.09 12.89
N GLU A 124 15.72 13.84 13.26
CA GLU A 124 16.78 14.84 13.16
C GLU A 124 17.09 15.16 11.68
N GLY A 125 17.22 14.13 10.83
CA GLY A 125 17.52 14.29 9.41
C GLY A 125 16.44 15.01 8.61
N PHE A 126 15.16 14.64 8.80
CA PHE A 126 14.06 15.24 8.07
C PHE A 126 13.61 16.60 8.60
N TYR A 127 13.59 16.75 9.94
CA TYR A 127 12.90 17.87 10.57
C TYR A 127 13.77 18.75 11.46
N GLY A 128 14.96 18.30 11.83
CA GLY A 128 15.83 19.03 12.75
C GLY A 128 15.20 19.27 14.13
N VAL A 129 14.23 18.42 14.53
CA VAL A 129 13.47 18.60 15.77
C VAL A 129 14.24 18.02 16.95
N GLY A 130 14.61 18.89 17.89
CA GLY A 130 15.16 18.52 19.18
C GLY A 130 14.10 18.33 20.26
N GLY A 131 14.53 18.13 21.50
CA GLY A 131 13.69 18.05 22.69
C GLY A 131 13.78 16.69 23.38
N GLU A 132 12.89 16.44 24.34
CA GLU A 132 12.88 15.22 25.13
C GLU A 132 12.48 14.02 24.27
N ARG A 133 13.22 12.93 24.40
CA ARG A 133 13.09 11.69 23.63
C ARG A 133 12.92 10.51 24.57
N TYR A 134 11.95 9.66 24.29
CA TYR A 134 11.79 8.37 24.96
C TYR A 134 12.12 7.24 23.97
N VAL A 135 13.33 6.73 24.08
CA VAL A 135 13.82 5.68 23.17
C VAL A 135 13.29 4.33 23.63
N VAL A 136 12.59 3.63 22.73
CA VAL A 136 12.02 2.31 22.98
C VAL A 136 12.66 1.23 22.13
N GLY A 137 12.67 0.01 22.66
CA GLY A 137 13.11 -1.20 22.02
C GLY A 137 12.04 -2.28 21.97
N GLU A 138 12.44 -3.49 21.61
CA GLU A 138 11.54 -4.65 21.55
C GLU A 138 11.00 -5.00 22.94
N GLY A 139 9.67 -4.99 23.08
CA GLY A 139 8.97 -5.37 24.29
C GLY A 139 8.89 -4.29 25.37
N ASP A 140 9.48 -3.13 25.15
CA ASP A 140 9.31 -1.98 26.05
C ASP A 140 7.87 -1.55 26.13
N PHE A 141 7.49 -0.84 27.19
CA PHE A 141 6.13 -0.35 27.38
C PHE A 141 6.09 1.05 27.95
N LEU A 142 4.95 1.72 27.73
CA LEU A 142 4.61 3.05 28.24
C LEU A 142 3.23 2.99 28.86
N ALA A 143 3.09 3.41 30.13
CA ALA A 143 1.81 3.55 30.81
C ALA A 143 1.31 5.00 30.70
N LEU A 144 0.04 5.18 30.31
CA LEU A 144 -0.59 6.51 30.21
C LEU A 144 -1.55 6.81 31.36
N GLY A 145 -1.81 5.83 32.20
CA GLY A 145 -2.79 5.80 33.27
C GLY A 145 -3.58 4.50 33.15
N HIS A 146 -4.70 4.50 32.46
CA HIS A 146 -5.50 3.31 32.15
C HIS A 146 -4.86 2.46 31.03
N HIS A 147 -4.40 3.11 29.96
CA HIS A 147 -3.81 2.43 28.80
C HIS A 147 -2.35 2.04 29.06
N LYS A 148 -2.00 0.84 28.63
CA LYS A 148 -0.64 0.31 28.67
C LYS A 148 -0.19 -0.08 27.27
N LEU A 149 0.75 0.67 26.75
CA LEU A 149 1.25 0.52 25.39
C LEU A 149 2.55 -0.31 25.38
N ARG A 150 2.58 -1.36 24.55
CA ARG A 150 3.77 -2.18 24.32
C ARG A 150 4.31 -1.93 22.92
N PHE A 151 5.62 -1.86 22.78
CA PHE A 151 6.29 -1.62 21.50
C PHE A 151 6.92 -2.91 20.95
N SER A 152 6.77 -3.12 19.63
CA SER A 152 7.45 -4.22 18.94
C SER A 152 8.05 -3.73 17.64
N LEU A 153 9.32 -4.06 17.43
CA LEU A 153 10.03 -3.64 16.22
C LEU A 153 9.70 -4.57 15.05
N ILE A 154 9.31 -4.00 13.93
CA ILE A 154 9.03 -4.72 12.67
C ILE A 154 9.83 -4.10 11.51
N PRO A 155 11.17 -4.10 11.60
CA PRO A 155 12.02 -3.41 10.64
C PRO A 155 11.77 -3.91 9.22
N MET A 156 11.84 -3.01 8.24
CA MET A 156 11.58 -3.25 6.81
C MET A 156 10.12 -3.61 6.49
N VAL A 157 9.17 -3.18 7.35
CA VAL A 157 7.74 -3.23 7.02
C VAL A 157 7.16 -1.79 7.07
N HIS A 158 7.54 -0.83 6.13
CA HIS A 158 8.45 -1.17 5.02
C HIS A 158 9.82 -0.46 5.13
N TRP A 159 10.09 0.35 6.15
CA TRP A 159 11.37 1.03 6.41
C TRP A 159 12.10 0.42 7.62
N PRO A 160 13.42 0.73 7.79
CA PRO A 160 14.26 0.05 8.79
C PRO A 160 13.93 0.41 10.24
N GLU A 161 13.25 1.54 10.50
CA GLU A 161 12.86 2.01 11.84
C GLU A 161 11.44 1.56 12.23
N THR A 162 10.67 0.99 11.32
CA THR A 162 9.26 0.71 11.56
C THR A 162 9.04 -0.14 12.81
N MET A 163 8.10 0.27 13.63
CA MET A 163 7.61 -0.45 14.80
C MET A 163 6.08 -0.44 14.84
N VAL A 164 5.50 -1.21 15.72
CA VAL A 164 4.08 -1.19 16.06
C VAL A 164 3.92 -0.89 17.54
N THR A 165 2.81 -0.23 17.87
CA THR A 165 2.39 0.03 19.25
C THR A 165 1.13 -0.78 19.54
N TYR A 166 1.14 -1.60 20.56
CA TYR A 166 0.00 -2.41 20.98
C TYR A 166 -0.52 -1.93 22.33
N ASP A 167 -1.76 -1.50 22.36
CA ASP A 167 -2.47 -1.21 23.61
C ASP A 167 -2.97 -2.52 24.22
N GLU A 168 -2.33 -2.97 25.29
CA GLU A 168 -2.67 -4.19 26.02
C GLU A 168 -4.03 -4.10 26.71
N THR A 169 -4.50 -2.89 27.02
CA THR A 169 -5.75 -2.66 27.74
C THR A 169 -6.98 -2.91 26.87
N GLU A 170 -7.01 -2.33 25.68
CA GLU A 170 -8.14 -2.40 24.77
C GLU A 170 -7.94 -3.42 23.63
N GLY A 171 -6.73 -3.93 23.45
CA GLY A 171 -6.37 -4.85 22.38
C GLY A 171 -6.29 -4.13 21.02
N ILE A 172 -5.78 -2.90 20.99
CA ILE A 172 -5.65 -2.09 19.77
C ILE A 172 -4.21 -2.15 19.28
N LEU A 173 -4.03 -2.49 18.01
CA LEU A 173 -2.75 -2.48 17.34
C LEU A 173 -2.63 -1.24 16.44
N PHE A 174 -1.76 -0.31 16.78
CA PHE A 174 -1.33 0.77 15.90
C PHE A 174 -0.16 0.24 15.06
N SER A 175 -0.44 -0.02 13.80
CA SER A 175 0.45 -0.86 12.98
C SER A 175 1.37 -0.08 12.04
N GLY A 176 1.35 1.26 12.07
CA GLY A 176 1.98 2.04 11.02
C GLY A 176 1.37 1.66 9.66
N ASP A 177 2.18 1.53 8.65
CA ASP A 177 1.77 1.19 7.28
C ASP A 177 1.33 -0.26 7.10
N ALA A 178 1.71 -1.14 8.02
CA ALA A 178 1.26 -2.52 7.96
C ALA A 178 -0.28 -2.59 8.02
N PHE A 179 -0.87 -3.43 7.16
CA PHE A 179 -2.31 -3.60 7.02
C PHE A 179 -3.05 -2.40 6.41
N GLY A 180 -2.32 -1.40 5.92
CA GLY A 180 -2.85 -0.24 5.23
C GLY A 180 -3.31 -0.54 3.80
N CYS A 181 -4.04 0.41 3.22
CA CYS A 181 -4.48 0.39 1.83
C CYS A 181 -4.64 1.81 1.29
N PHE A 182 -4.57 1.97 -0.04
CA PHE A 182 -4.98 3.23 -0.66
C PHE A 182 -6.49 3.45 -0.51
N GLY A 183 -6.91 4.69 -0.67
CA GLY A 183 -8.29 5.12 -0.61
C GLY A 183 -8.60 6.01 0.58
N ALA A 184 -9.29 7.12 0.34
CA ALA A 184 -9.87 7.98 1.36
C ALA A 184 -11.08 7.31 2.00
N LEU A 185 -11.33 7.55 3.27
CA LEU A 185 -12.45 6.95 4.01
C LEU A 185 -13.78 7.61 3.64
N ASN A 186 -14.82 6.81 3.43
CA ASN A 186 -16.13 7.25 2.96
C ASN A 186 -17.17 7.25 4.10
N GLY A 187 -17.24 8.37 4.83
CA GLY A 187 -18.27 8.60 5.85
C GLY A 187 -17.88 8.08 7.25
N GLY A 188 -17.45 6.85 7.40
CA GLY A 188 -16.95 6.26 8.64
C GLY A 188 -15.47 5.94 8.57
N VAL A 189 -14.89 5.49 9.68
CA VAL A 189 -13.48 5.08 9.76
C VAL A 189 -13.31 3.60 10.10
N ILE A 190 -14.32 2.97 10.72
CA ILE A 190 -14.28 1.57 11.16
C ILE A 190 -14.94 0.71 10.07
N ASP A 191 -14.32 -0.42 9.73
CA ASP A 191 -14.77 -1.36 8.69
C ASP A 191 -16.23 -1.80 8.88
N ALA A 192 -16.68 -2.00 10.12
CA ALA A 192 -18.06 -2.34 10.46
C ALA A 192 -19.10 -1.29 10.01
N ASN A 193 -18.68 -0.05 9.76
CA ASN A 193 -19.57 1.09 9.51
C ASN A 193 -19.47 1.64 8.08
N ILE A 194 -18.65 1.03 7.20
CA ILE A 194 -18.42 1.47 5.83
C ILE A 194 -18.49 0.31 4.84
N ASN A 195 -18.75 0.61 3.57
CA ASN A 195 -18.54 -0.37 2.51
C ASN A 195 -17.03 -0.53 2.25
N THR A 196 -16.52 -1.75 2.43
CA THR A 196 -15.10 -2.06 2.30
C THR A 196 -14.68 -2.57 0.93
N ASP A 197 -15.59 -2.71 -0.04
CA ASP A 197 -15.31 -3.36 -1.33
C ASP A 197 -14.09 -2.78 -2.06
N ILE A 198 -14.00 -1.45 -2.14
CA ILE A 198 -12.90 -0.77 -2.84
C ILE A 198 -11.54 -0.98 -2.16
N TYR A 199 -11.51 -1.19 -0.84
CA TYR A 199 -10.26 -1.27 -0.09
C TYR A 199 -9.53 -2.60 -0.27
N TRP A 200 -10.21 -3.67 -0.70
CA TRP A 200 -9.56 -4.98 -0.87
C TRP A 200 -8.58 -5.01 -2.02
N ASP A 201 -8.97 -4.52 -3.19
CA ASP A 201 -8.07 -4.42 -4.34
C ASP A 201 -7.00 -3.34 -4.10
N GLU A 202 -7.38 -2.24 -3.45
CA GLU A 202 -6.45 -1.18 -3.06
C GLU A 202 -5.43 -1.64 -2.00
N MET A 203 -5.78 -2.57 -1.11
CA MET A 203 -4.85 -3.21 -0.16
C MET A 203 -3.83 -4.09 -0.90
N VAL A 204 -4.28 -4.90 -1.85
CA VAL A 204 -3.37 -5.72 -2.68
C VAL A 204 -2.44 -4.80 -3.48
N ARG A 205 -2.96 -3.71 -4.03
CA ARG A 205 -2.18 -2.74 -4.79
C ARG A 205 -1.20 -1.97 -3.90
N TYR A 206 -1.62 -1.54 -2.71
CA TYR A 206 -0.76 -0.93 -1.70
C TYR A 206 0.37 -1.87 -1.31
N TYR A 207 0.03 -3.08 -0.85
CA TYR A 207 1.02 -4.08 -0.47
C TYR A 207 2.06 -4.31 -1.58
N SER A 208 1.60 -4.58 -2.80
CA SER A 208 2.47 -4.96 -3.93
C SER A 208 3.44 -3.85 -4.33
N ASN A 209 3.04 -2.58 -4.19
CA ASN A 209 3.85 -1.45 -4.60
C ASN A 209 4.73 -0.87 -3.49
N ILE A 210 4.28 -0.92 -2.24
CA ILE A 210 4.95 -0.32 -1.08
C ILE A 210 5.72 -1.37 -0.27
N VAL A 211 5.09 -2.49 0.08
CA VAL A 211 5.66 -3.50 0.97
C VAL A 211 6.29 -4.67 0.22
N GLY A 212 5.86 -4.94 -1.00
CA GLY A 212 6.01 -6.19 -1.75
C GLY A 212 7.38 -6.87 -1.78
N LYS A 213 8.49 -6.12 -1.75
CA LYS A 213 9.85 -6.66 -1.67
C LYS A 213 10.11 -7.39 -0.34
N TYR A 214 9.45 -6.96 0.73
CA TYR A 214 9.80 -7.31 2.11
C TYR A 214 8.96 -8.46 2.68
N GLY A 215 8.65 -9.48 1.88
CA GLY A 215 7.84 -10.62 2.30
C GLY A 215 8.38 -11.34 3.56
N ALA A 216 9.69 -11.60 3.63
CA ALA A 216 10.28 -12.25 4.82
C ALA A 216 10.21 -11.37 6.11
N PRO A 217 10.49 -10.06 6.07
CA PRO A 217 10.18 -9.16 7.19
C PRO A 217 8.71 -9.19 7.61
N VAL A 218 7.75 -9.15 6.67
CA VAL A 218 6.32 -9.24 6.98
C VAL A 218 5.98 -10.57 7.68
N GLN A 219 6.51 -11.70 7.21
CA GLN A 219 6.29 -13.00 7.87
C GLN A 219 6.81 -13.00 9.33
N LYS A 220 7.96 -12.39 9.59
CA LYS A 220 8.49 -12.23 10.96
C LYS A 220 7.57 -11.33 11.81
N ALA A 221 7.05 -10.25 11.25
CA ALA A 221 6.11 -9.38 11.93
C ALA A 221 4.82 -10.14 12.28
N LEU A 222 4.23 -10.87 11.33
CA LEU A 222 3.03 -11.67 11.56
C LEU A 222 3.24 -12.72 12.66
N GLN A 223 4.41 -13.39 12.70
CA GLN A 223 4.75 -14.34 13.76
C GLN A 223 4.80 -13.70 15.16
N LYS A 224 5.28 -12.47 15.28
CA LYS A 224 5.26 -11.72 16.54
C LYS A 224 3.84 -11.36 16.97
N LEU A 225 3.03 -10.89 16.02
CA LEU A 225 1.70 -10.37 16.29
C LEU A 225 0.66 -11.49 16.57
N GLN A 226 0.87 -12.71 16.08
CA GLN A 226 -0.07 -13.83 16.25
C GLN A 226 -0.37 -14.19 17.70
N THR A 227 0.47 -13.83 18.65
CA THR A 227 0.28 -14.09 20.09
C THR A 227 -0.57 -13.03 20.78
N LEU A 228 -0.85 -11.91 20.11
CA LEU A 228 -1.59 -10.79 20.66
C LEU A 228 -3.11 -10.99 20.43
N LYS A 229 -3.90 -10.60 21.42
CA LYS A 229 -5.36 -10.54 21.28
C LYS A 229 -5.74 -9.20 20.65
N ILE A 230 -5.81 -9.14 19.34
CA ILE A 230 -6.09 -7.90 18.60
C ILE A 230 -7.60 -7.76 18.38
N ASN A 231 -8.19 -6.67 18.89
CA ASN A 231 -9.59 -6.30 18.72
C ASN A 231 -9.78 -5.23 17.65
N ALA A 232 -8.74 -4.43 17.37
CA ALA A 232 -8.71 -3.44 16.29
C ALA A 232 -7.30 -3.28 15.73
N ILE A 233 -7.18 -3.09 14.42
CA ILE A 233 -5.95 -2.69 13.74
C ILE A 233 -6.13 -1.26 13.24
N CYS A 234 -5.29 -0.37 13.73
CA CYS A 234 -5.25 1.05 13.43
C CYS A 234 -4.01 1.35 12.58
N SER A 235 -4.13 1.23 11.26
CA SER A 235 -3.06 1.54 10.30
C SER A 235 -3.01 3.02 9.97
N THR A 236 -1.91 3.49 9.37
CA THR A 236 -1.73 4.88 8.91
C THR A 236 -2.55 5.21 7.66
N HIS A 237 -3.05 4.19 6.93
CA HIS A 237 -3.86 4.34 5.73
C HIS A 237 -5.03 3.37 5.70
N GLY A 238 -6.17 3.80 5.14
CA GLY A 238 -7.37 2.98 4.99
C GLY A 238 -8.20 2.84 6.26
N PRO A 239 -9.16 1.90 6.30
CA PRO A 239 -10.05 1.69 7.43
C PRO A 239 -9.34 1.21 8.70
N VAL A 240 -9.94 1.51 9.85
CA VAL A 240 -9.69 0.79 11.09
C VAL A 240 -10.40 -0.57 10.99
N TRP A 241 -9.62 -1.64 11.09
CA TRP A 241 -10.13 -3.00 10.94
C TRP A 241 -10.53 -3.58 12.29
N THR A 242 -11.77 -4.02 12.42
CA THR A 242 -12.34 -4.63 13.64
C THR A 242 -13.01 -5.97 13.33
N GLU A 243 -13.89 -6.02 12.36
CA GLU A 243 -14.60 -7.24 11.96
C GLU A 243 -13.80 -8.06 10.92
N GLU A 244 -13.10 -7.38 10.03
CA GLU A 244 -12.37 -7.96 8.90
C GLU A 244 -10.88 -8.27 9.18
N ILE A 245 -10.44 -8.20 10.45
CA ILE A 245 -9.06 -8.53 10.87
C ILE A 245 -8.58 -9.87 10.28
N PRO A 246 -9.36 -10.97 10.32
CA PRO A 246 -8.91 -12.25 9.79
C PRO A 246 -8.66 -12.21 8.27
N ARG A 247 -9.43 -11.42 7.54
CA ARG A 247 -9.26 -11.25 6.08
C ARG A 247 -8.03 -10.43 5.77
N VAL A 248 -7.82 -9.32 6.48
CA VAL A 248 -6.66 -8.44 6.34
C VAL A 248 -5.36 -9.20 6.60
N VAL A 249 -5.28 -9.91 7.72
CA VAL A 249 -4.12 -10.74 8.08
C VAL A 249 -3.86 -11.82 7.03
N ARG A 250 -4.90 -12.49 6.54
CA ARG A 250 -4.79 -13.52 5.49
C ARG A 250 -4.26 -12.95 4.17
N ILE A 251 -4.66 -11.74 3.78
CA ILE A 251 -4.14 -11.06 2.57
C ILE A 251 -2.65 -10.80 2.72
N TYR A 252 -2.23 -10.19 3.82
CA TYR A 252 -0.83 -9.90 4.10
C TYR A 252 0.03 -11.17 4.20
N ASP A 253 -0.48 -12.21 4.86
CA ASP A 253 0.19 -13.51 4.98
C ASP A 253 0.42 -14.15 3.60
N ARG A 254 -0.63 -14.22 2.78
CA ARG A 254 -0.55 -14.78 1.43
C ARG A 254 0.43 -14.01 0.53
N LEU A 255 0.29 -12.68 0.49
CA LEU A 255 1.13 -11.84 -0.37
C LEU A 255 2.60 -11.88 0.05
N SER A 256 2.89 -11.92 1.34
CA SER A 256 4.26 -11.97 1.88
C SER A 256 4.95 -13.33 1.65
N ARG A 257 4.19 -14.40 1.46
CA ARG A 257 4.70 -15.69 1.00
C ARG A 257 4.76 -15.81 -0.52
N TYR A 258 4.36 -14.77 -1.24
CA TYR A 258 4.22 -14.77 -2.70
C TYR A 258 3.27 -15.86 -3.22
N GLU A 259 2.32 -16.29 -2.40
CA GLU A 259 1.28 -17.24 -2.80
C GLU A 259 0.31 -16.57 -3.78
N ALA A 260 0.17 -17.19 -4.95
CA ALA A 260 -0.65 -16.65 -6.02
C ALA A 260 -1.87 -17.52 -6.29
N GLU A 261 -2.93 -16.87 -6.76
CA GLU A 261 -4.14 -17.53 -7.27
C GLU A 261 -3.92 -18.06 -8.69
N GLU A 262 -4.74 -19.02 -9.10
CA GLU A 262 -4.76 -19.45 -10.49
C GLU A 262 -5.31 -18.35 -11.39
N GLY A 263 -4.53 -17.98 -12.39
CA GLY A 263 -4.85 -16.93 -13.33
C GLY A 263 -3.61 -16.46 -14.09
N VAL A 264 -3.84 -15.68 -15.12
CA VAL A 264 -2.81 -15.18 -16.02
C VAL A 264 -2.98 -13.68 -16.24
N VAL A 265 -1.89 -12.96 -16.07
CA VAL A 265 -1.76 -11.56 -16.46
C VAL A 265 -1.10 -11.51 -17.83
N ILE A 266 -1.72 -10.84 -18.78
CA ILE A 266 -1.15 -10.57 -20.10
C ILE A 266 -0.82 -9.09 -20.17
N ALA A 267 0.47 -8.75 -20.07
CA ALA A 267 0.96 -7.39 -20.19
C ALA A 267 1.58 -7.19 -21.58
N TYR A 268 1.03 -6.31 -22.39
CA TYR A 268 1.49 -6.12 -23.75
C TYR A 268 1.71 -4.64 -24.10
N GLY A 269 2.75 -4.37 -24.88
CA GLY A 269 2.96 -3.11 -25.57
C GLY A 269 2.62 -3.25 -27.05
N THR A 270 2.02 -2.23 -27.66
CA THR A 270 1.72 -2.24 -29.08
C THR A 270 1.84 -0.82 -29.65
N MET A 271 2.32 -0.70 -30.89
CA MET A 271 2.37 0.58 -31.60
C MET A 271 1.21 0.73 -32.60
N TYR A 272 0.94 -0.33 -33.37
CA TYR A 272 0.01 -0.28 -34.51
C TYR A 272 -1.00 -1.45 -34.50
N GLY A 273 -1.19 -2.13 -33.36
CA GLY A 273 -2.20 -3.16 -33.17
C GLY A 273 -1.69 -4.61 -33.25
N ASN A 274 -0.68 -4.93 -34.06
CA ASN A 274 -0.26 -6.31 -34.30
C ASN A 274 0.06 -7.11 -33.02
N THR A 275 0.78 -6.49 -32.05
CA THR A 275 1.09 -7.15 -30.79
C THR A 275 -0.15 -7.30 -29.90
N ALA A 276 -1.11 -6.37 -30.01
CA ALA A 276 -2.39 -6.48 -29.33
C ALA A 276 -3.21 -7.66 -29.85
N GLU A 277 -3.27 -7.86 -31.18
CA GLU A 277 -3.94 -9.01 -31.80
C GLU A 277 -3.33 -10.35 -31.32
N MET A 278 -2.00 -10.40 -31.15
CA MET A 278 -1.35 -11.59 -30.56
C MET A 278 -1.80 -11.80 -29.11
N ALA A 279 -1.88 -10.73 -28.32
CA ALA A 279 -2.33 -10.82 -26.93
C ALA A 279 -3.77 -11.31 -26.82
N GLU A 280 -4.67 -10.81 -27.67
CA GLU A 280 -6.07 -11.27 -27.76
C GLU A 280 -6.15 -12.75 -28.14
N ALA A 281 -5.41 -13.19 -29.17
CA ALA A 281 -5.40 -14.58 -29.57
C ALA A 281 -4.89 -15.51 -28.45
N ILE A 282 -3.89 -15.08 -27.68
CA ILE A 282 -3.38 -15.81 -26.51
C ILE A 282 -4.47 -15.89 -25.44
N ALA A 283 -5.15 -14.79 -25.14
CA ALA A 283 -6.22 -14.75 -24.15
C ALA A 283 -7.39 -15.67 -24.54
N GLU A 284 -7.80 -15.66 -25.81
CA GLU A 284 -8.83 -16.56 -26.31
C GLU A 284 -8.43 -18.04 -26.15
N GLU A 285 -7.20 -18.38 -26.47
CA GLU A 285 -6.73 -19.75 -26.35
C GLU A 285 -6.65 -20.21 -24.88
N LEU A 286 -6.12 -19.38 -23.99
CA LEU A 286 -6.15 -19.64 -22.55
C LEU A 286 -7.56 -19.85 -22.01
N SER A 287 -8.52 -19.07 -22.49
CA SER A 287 -9.93 -19.23 -22.13
C SER A 287 -10.50 -20.57 -22.62
N LYS A 288 -10.20 -20.98 -23.85
CA LYS A 288 -10.58 -22.30 -24.39
C LYS A 288 -9.98 -23.45 -23.58
N GLN A 289 -8.78 -23.27 -23.03
CA GLN A 289 -8.13 -24.22 -22.14
C GLN A 289 -8.65 -24.19 -20.70
N GLY A 290 -9.69 -23.37 -20.41
CA GLY A 290 -10.37 -23.33 -19.13
C GLY A 290 -9.81 -22.35 -18.10
N ILE A 291 -8.82 -21.54 -18.47
CA ILE A 291 -8.34 -20.45 -17.60
C ILE A 291 -9.42 -19.38 -17.51
N ARG A 292 -9.91 -19.10 -16.30
CA ARG A 292 -11.02 -18.14 -16.08
C ARG A 292 -10.52 -16.76 -15.67
N ASN A 293 -9.44 -16.70 -14.92
CA ASN A 293 -8.87 -15.44 -14.45
C ASN A 293 -7.79 -14.98 -15.43
N ILE A 294 -8.20 -14.21 -16.43
CA ILE A 294 -7.30 -13.63 -17.43
C ILE A 294 -7.44 -12.11 -17.31
N VAL A 295 -6.35 -11.42 -17.04
CA VAL A 295 -6.30 -9.96 -16.95
C VAL A 295 -5.36 -9.42 -18.01
N MET A 296 -5.83 -8.50 -18.83
CA MET A 296 -5.07 -7.93 -19.94
C MET A 296 -4.73 -6.48 -19.70
N HIS A 297 -3.47 -6.11 -19.87
CA HIS A 297 -3.00 -4.75 -19.69
C HIS A 297 -2.16 -4.26 -20.87
N ASN A 298 -2.59 -3.16 -21.48
CA ASN A 298 -1.72 -2.41 -22.36
C ASN A 298 -0.78 -1.54 -21.52
N VAL A 299 0.51 -1.82 -21.53
CA VAL A 299 1.52 -1.14 -20.69
C VAL A 299 1.68 0.34 -21.00
N SER A 300 1.20 0.82 -22.17
CA SER A 300 1.21 2.23 -22.55
C SER A 300 0.03 3.02 -21.95
N HIS A 301 -1.01 2.34 -21.47
CA HIS A 301 -2.24 2.95 -20.97
C HIS A 301 -2.50 2.64 -19.50
N THR A 302 -2.11 1.46 -19.03
CA THR A 302 -2.32 1.03 -17.66
C THR A 302 -1.11 1.41 -16.80
N ASN A 303 -1.34 2.15 -15.71
CA ASN A 303 -0.26 2.41 -14.77
C ASN A 303 0.29 1.09 -14.20
N HIS A 304 1.60 1.00 -14.12
CA HIS A 304 2.28 -0.23 -13.69
C HIS A 304 1.88 -0.71 -12.29
N SER A 305 1.35 0.15 -11.42
CA SER A 305 0.92 -0.26 -10.07
C SER A 305 -0.19 -1.31 -10.10
N TYR A 306 -1.11 -1.22 -11.07
CA TYR A 306 -2.18 -2.21 -11.26
C TYR A 306 -1.63 -3.52 -11.80
N ILE A 307 -0.74 -3.45 -12.81
CA ILE A 307 -0.11 -4.64 -13.39
C ILE A 307 0.71 -5.40 -12.33
N ILE A 308 1.46 -4.67 -11.51
CA ILE A 308 2.25 -5.25 -10.41
C ILE A 308 1.33 -5.93 -9.40
N ALA A 309 0.20 -5.31 -9.02
CA ALA A 309 -0.78 -5.91 -8.12
C ALA A 309 -1.32 -7.23 -8.67
N ASP A 310 -1.67 -7.27 -9.95
CA ASP A 310 -2.16 -8.49 -10.58
C ASP A 310 -1.07 -9.57 -10.69
N VAL A 311 0.20 -9.21 -10.91
CA VAL A 311 1.33 -10.16 -10.87
C VAL A 311 1.56 -10.70 -9.47
N PHE A 312 1.27 -9.94 -8.41
CA PHE A 312 1.25 -10.48 -7.04
C PHE A 312 0.06 -11.41 -6.80
N LYS A 313 -1.08 -11.14 -7.43
CA LYS A 313 -2.32 -11.89 -7.27
C LYS A 313 -2.31 -13.21 -8.04
N TYR A 314 -1.85 -13.22 -9.29
CA TYR A 314 -1.95 -14.36 -10.20
C TYR A 314 -0.61 -15.04 -10.48
N ARG A 315 -0.67 -16.36 -10.75
CA ARG A 315 0.51 -17.21 -10.92
C ARG A 315 1.21 -17.04 -12.26
N GLY A 316 0.45 -16.82 -13.34
CA GLY A 316 0.96 -16.71 -14.70
C GLY A 316 1.18 -15.26 -15.13
N LEU A 317 2.28 -14.97 -15.78
CA LEU A 317 2.56 -13.71 -16.45
C LEU A 317 2.94 -13.99 -17.91
N ILE A 318 2.24 -13.35 -18.83
CA ILE A 318 2.62 -13.35 -20.25
C ILE A 318 2.94 -11.91 -20.63
N VAL A 319 4.13 -11.68 -21.16
CA VAL A 319 4.55 -10.35 -21.60
C VAL A 319 4.81 -10.34 -23.10
N GLY A 320 4.42 -9.26 -23.76
CA GLY A 320 4.63 -9.14 -25.19
C GLY A 320 4.83 -7.70 -25.64
N CYS A 321 5.79 -7.47 -26.56
CA CYS A 321 5.97 -6.14 -27.11
C CYS A 321 6.64 -6.16 -28.49
N PRO A 322 6.49 -5.06 -29.29
CA PRO A 322 7.24 -4.92 -30.51
C PRO A 322 8.71 -4.63 -30.22
N THR A 323 9.56 -4.95 -31.19
CA THR A 323 10.93 -4.42 -31.21
C THR A 323 10.89 -2.94 -31.53
N TYR A 324 11.49 -2.12 -30.65
CA TYR A 324 11.61 -0.67 -30.80
C TYR A 324 13.08 -0.27 -30.77
N ASN A 325 13.57 0.42 -31.81
CA ASN A 325 14.97 0.83 -31.95
C ASN A 325 15.98 -0.31 -31.66
N THR A 326 15.70 -1.52 -32.15
CA THR A 326 16.50 -2.73 -31.90
C THR A 326 16.61 -3.13 -30.40
N GLN A 327 15.68 -2.66 -29.59
CA GLN A 327 15.58 -2.96 -28.16
C GLN A 327 14.16 -3.41 -27.81
N MET A 328 13.92 -3.64 -26.53
CA MET A 328 12.57 -3.83 -25.97
C MET A 328 11.77 -2.53 -26.07
N TYR A 329 10.46 -2.66 -26.14
CA TYR A 329 9.56 -1.50 -26.06
C TYR A 329 9.70 -0.80 -24.68
N PRO A 330 9.91 0.54 -24.61
CA PRO A 330 10.30 1.23 -23.38
C PRO A 330 9.38 1.01 -22.19
N GLU A 331 8.06 1.05 -22.39
CA GLU A 331 7.10 0.85 -21.30
C GLU A 331 7.12 -0.59 -20.77
N MET A 332 7.40 -1.58 -21.62
CA MET A 332 7.61 -2.96 -21.18
C MET A 332 8.89 -3.11 -20.36
N GLU A 333 9.97 -2.49 -20.79
CA GLU A 333 11.24 -2.49 -20.06
C GLU A 333 11.06 -1.83 -18.68
N ALA A 334 10.34 -0.72 -18.61
CA ALA A 334 10.03 -0.03 -17.36
C ALA A 334 9.20 -0.91 -16.41
N LEU A 335 8.20 -1.64 -16.93
CA LEU A 335 7.43 -2.60 -16.13
C LEU A 335 8.31 -3.71 -15.58
N LEU A 336 9.11 -4.36 -16.43
CA LEU A 336 9.97 -5.47 -16.02
C LEU A 336 11.02 -5.04 -14.97
N ASN A 337 11.58 -3.82 -15.10
CA ASN A 337 12.47 -3.26 -14.09
C ASN A 337 11.77 -3.08 -12.73
N LYS A 338 10.52 -2.59 -12.72
CA LYS A 338 9.73 -2.46 -11.49
C LYS A 338 9.40 -3.82 -10.86
N LEU A 339 9.08 -4.84 -11.66
CA LEU A 339 8.85 -6.21 -11.17
C LEU A 339 10.13 -6.81 -10.57
N SER A 340 11.28 -6.63 -11.24
CA SER A 340 12.58 -7.11 -10.76
C SER A 340 12.95 -6.52 -9.39
N ALA A 341 12.67 -5.23 -9.18
CA ALA A 341 12.96 -4.56 -7.92
C ALA A 341 12.17 -5.11 -6.72
N ARG A 342 11.06 -5.82 -6.97
CA ARG A 342 10.19 -6.40 -5.93
C ARG A 342 10.54 -7.84 -5.56
N GLU A 343 11.46 -8.47 -6.30
CA GLU A 343 11.93 -9.83 -6.02
C GLU A 343 10.80 -10.85 -5.85
N ILE A 344 9.74 -10.71 -6.65
CA ILE A 344 8.57 -11.61 -6.63
C ILE A 344 9.02 -13.04 -6.94
N LYS A 345 8.43 -14.03 -6.27
CA LYS A 345 8.80 -15.46 -6.41
C LYS A 345 7.62 -16.31 -6.87
N GLY A 346 7.92 -17.47 -7.41
CA GLY A 346 6.94 -18.51 -7.72
C GLY A 346 5.95 -18.11 -8.82
N ARG A 347 6.44 -17.45 -9.87
CA ARG A 347 5.63 -17.10 -11.06
C ARG A 347 6.09 -17.86 -12.28
N TYR A 348 5.13 -18.25 -13.13
CA TYR A 348 5.37 -18.74 -14.48
C TYR A 348 5.39 -17.58 -15.45
N MET A 349 6.23 -17.63 -16.48
CA MET A 349 6.33 -16.56 -17.46
C MET A 349 6.41 -17.09 -18.88
N GLY A 350 5.49 -16.64 -19.74
CA GLY A 350 5.56 -16.74 -21.18
C GLY A 350 5.84 -15.37 -21.82
N TRP A 351 6.40 -15.35 -23.04
CA TRP A 351 6.59 -14.09 -23.74
C TRP A 351 6.52 -14.20 -25.24
N PHE A 352 6.17 -13.09 -25.87
CA PHE A 352 6.04 -12.98 -27.31
C PHE A 352 6.50 -11.62 -27.82
N GLY A 353 6.74 -11.51 -29.11
CA GLY A 353 7.19 -10.24 -29.70
C GLY A 353 6.80 -10.09 -31.14
N SER A 354 6.83 -8.86 -31.63
CA SER A 354 6.67 -8.54 -33.04
C SER A 354 7.83 -7.66 -33.54
N PHE A 355 8.14 -7.77 -34.84
CA PHE A 355 9.17 -6.98 -35.49
C PHE A 355 8.91 -6.84 -36.98
N THR A 356 9.48 -5.82 -37.64
CA THR A 356 9.34 -5.63 -39.08
C THR A 356 10.64 -6.01 -39.80
N TRP A 357 11.79 -5.45 -39.45
CA TRP A 357 13.08 -5.69 -40.13
C TRP A 357 14.13 -6.32 -39.20
N ALA A 358 14.09 -6.09 -37.90
CA ALA A 358 15.03 -6.66 -36.95
C ALA A 358 14.27 -7.15 -35.70
N SER A 359 14.51 -8.42 -35.33
CA SER A 359 13.98 -8.98 -34.08
C SER A 359 14.92 -8.73 -32.92
N ALA A 360 14.41 -8.17 -31.82
CA ALA A 360 15.18 -7.98 -30.61
C ALA A 360 14.34 -8.16 -29.32
N ALA A 361 13.05 -7.84 -29.36
CA ALA A 361 12.19 -7.81 -28.18
C ALA A 361 12.21 -9.11 -27.39
N VAL A 362 11.98 -10.26 -28.05
CA VAL A 362 11.96 -11.59 -27.43
C VAL A 362 13.30 -11.91 -26.77
N LYS A 363 14.41 -11.67 -27.48
CA LYS A 363 15.74 -11.88 -26.91
C LYS A 363 15.96 -11.03 -25.66
N LYS A 364 15.55 -9.76 -25.67
CA LYS A 364 15.69 -8.84 -24.54
C LYS A 364 14.82 -9.24 -23.34
N ILE A 365 13.60 -9.72 -23.58
CA ILE A 365 12.74 -10.26 -22.52
C ILE A 365 13.37 -11.53 -21.92
N THR A 366 13.91 -12.41 -22.76
CA THR A 366 14.62 -13.62 -22.28
C THR A 366 15.79 -13.26 -21.37
N GLU A 367 16.67 -12.35 -21.83
CA GLU A 367 17.80 -11.84 -21.03
C GLU A 367 17.30 -11.19 -19.72
N PHE A 368 16.13 -10.55 -19.74
CA PHE A 368 15.56 -9.91 -18.55
C PHE A 368 15.00 -10.93 -17.56
N ASN A 369 14.46 -12.05 -18.02
CA ASN A 369 13.95 -13.10 -17.14
C ASN A 369 15.05 -13.74 -16.28
N ASP A 370 16.32 -13.67 -16.67
CA ASP A 370 17.45 -14.07 -15.82
C ASP A 370 17.51 -13.26 -14.51
N LYS A 371 17.01 -12.03 -14.52
CA LYS A 371 16.89 -11.17 -13.32
C LYS A 371 15.62 -11.48 -12.54
N LEU A 372 14.48 -11.68 -13.22
CA LEU A 372 13.19 -11.99 -12.60
C LEU A 372 13.19 -13.39 -11.98
N LYS A 373 13.87 -14.34 -12.59
CA LYS A 373 13.92 -15.76 -12.20
C LYS A 373 12.54 -16.40 -12.17
N PHE A 374 11.64 -15.99 -13.07
CA PHE A 374 10.36 -16.64 -13.26
C PHE A 374 10.53 -17.90 -14.06
N GLU A 375 9.72 -18.91 -13.81
CA GLU A 375 9.76 -20.20 -14.51
C GLU A 375 9.22 -20.03 -15.93
N PRO A 376 10.03 -20.25 -16.99
CA PRO A 376 9.58 -20.08 -18.36
C PRO A 376 8.57 -21.15 -18.75
N VAL A 377 7.52 -20.74 -19.47
CA VAL A 377 6.47 -21.64 -20.00
C VAL A 377 6.46 -21.56 -21.53
N GLY A 378 6.67 -22.71 -22.14
CA GLY A 378 6.71 -22.82 -23.60
C GLY A 378 7.92 -22.14 -24.26
N ASN A 379 7.91 -22.09 -25.58
CA ASN A 379 8.90 -21.35 -26.34
C ASN A 379 8.41 -19.93 -26.64
N PRO A 380 9.29 -18.94 -26.62
CA PRO A 380 8.94 -17.58 -27.02
C PRO A 380 8.39 -17.55 -28.46
N ILE A 381 7.38 -16.69 -28.67
CA ILE A 381 6.74 -16.54 -29.98
C ILE A 381 7.16 -15.20 -30.58
N GLU A 382 7.61 -15.22 -31.85
CA GLU A 382 7.89 -14.02 -32.62
C GLU A 382 7.03 -13.96 -33.88
N MET A 383 6.46 -12.78 -34.14
CA MET A 383 5.69 -12.53 -35.35
C MET A 383 6.32 -11.41 -36.18
N LYS A 384 6.55 -11.67 -37.44
CA LYS A 384 6.79 -10.64 -38.44
C LYS A 384 5.47 -10.35 -39.14
N PRO A 385 4.92 -9.12 -39.03
CA PRO A 385 3.70 -8.77 -39.74
C PRO A 385 3.86 -8.99 -41.24
N VAL A 386 2.96 -9.77 -41.81
CA VAL A 386 2.85 -10.03 -43.25
C VAL A 386 1.40 -9.81 -43.64
N SER A 387 1.18 -9.30 -44.83
CA SER A 387 -0.16 -9.07 -45.37
C SER A 387 -0.84 -10.42 -45.70
N TYR A 388 -1.32 -11.16 -44.68
CA TYR A 388 -2.12 -12.36 -44.86
C TYR A 388 -3.49 -12.23 -44.18
N THR A 389 -4.49 -12.74 -44.86
CA THR A 389 -5.89 -12.71 -44.43
C THR A 389 -6.27 -13.80 -43.41
N HIS A 390 -5.35 -14.65 -42.99
CA HIS A 390 -5.58 -15.72 -42.00
C HIS A 390 -4.36 -16.00 -41.13
N LEU A 391 -4.49 -15.80 -39.81
CA LEU A 391 -3.59 -16.30 -38.79
C LEU A 391 -3.95 -17.76 -38.48
N THR A 392 -3.12 -18.71 -38.88
CA THR A 392 -3.12 -20.06 -38.30
C THR A 392 -2.04 -20.11 -37.23
N LEU A 393 -2.42 -20.25 -35.97
CA LEU A 393 -1.48 -20.53 -34.87
C LEU A 393 -0.92 -21.95 -35.06
N PRO A 394 0.37 -22.20 -34.77
CA PRO A 394 0.89 -23.56 -34.76
C PRO A 394 0.18 -24.37 -33.67
N THR A 395 -0.47 -25.45 -34.08
CA THR A 395 -0.98 -26.48 -33.18
C THR A 395 0.19 -27.38 -32.79
N THR A 396 0.76 -27.15 -31.60
CA THR A 396 1.38 -28.18 -30.73
C THR A 396 1.71 -27.61 -29.36
#